data_ba769b232396cada26c626a8dcf10ae5
#
_entry.id   ba769b232396cada26c626a8dcf10ae5
#
_cell.length_a   1.000
_cell.length_b   1.000
_cell.length_c   1.000
_cell.angle_alpha   90.00
_cell.angle_beta   90.00
_cell.angle_gamma   90.00
#
_symmetry.space_group_name_H-M   'P 1'
#
loop_
_entity.id
_entity.type
_entity.pdbx_description
1 polymer ?
#
loop_
_entity_poly.entity_id
_entity_poly.type
_entity_poly.pdbx_seq_one_letter_code
_entity_poly.pdbx_strand_id
1 'polypeptide(L)'
;MAKSSQINNIANSIKSTRQKLGLGRTQFSNLLGMNSTGERTVRGWETGEHKPSPSKIDAINNLEQKLFSIREKAPFKYDESTPSSFKFIDLFAGIGGIRLPFQDLGGQCVLTSEWDKFAQKTYTANFGEVPNGDITKIEAADVPDHDILLAGFPCQAFSQAGLKQGFDDTRGTMFFEVQRILAEKRPKAFLLENVKQLRGHNKGKTLETILAILRGEHEQEIPEDVPMSDEARNALSHKLNYHTEFKVLRAGDFGAPQNRERIFIVGFDKDYYGSKADFNKIFNWPTPPKSKTRLGKILQTPKQLAKLDDRYTISEKLWAGHKKRKEAHKNKGNGFGYSLFNHDSEYVNTISARYYKDGSEVLIDQTDIGRRPRMLTPRECARLQGFHDKFIVDAVSHGQIYKQFGNSVCINVISAVAKEIHTAMDNAEKLMKKKTKKVSKKTAKAA
;
A
#
# COMPACT_ATOMS: atom_id res chain seq x y z
N MET A 1 -10.09 -43.48 25.34
CA MET A 1 -8.68 -43.02 25.26
C MET A 1 -8.17 -42.87 23.82
N ALA A 2 -8.36 -43.79 22.88
CA ALA A 2 -7.83 -43.67 21.51
C ALA A 2 -8.37 -42.47 20.68
N LYS A 3 -9.63 -42.08 20.80
CA LYS A 3 -10.22 -40.92 20.09
C LYS A 3 -9.64 -39.56 20.54
N SER A 4 -9.35 -39.40 21.85
CA SER A 4 -8.78 -38.16 22.39
C SER A 4 -7.32 -38.00 21.98
N SER A 5 -6.53 -39.07 21.93
CA SER A 5 -5.13 -39.00 21.46
C SER A 5 -5.02 -38.66 19.98
N GLN A 6 -5.95 -39.12 19.16
CA GLN A 6 -5.99 -38.85 17.73
C GLN A 6 -6.40 -37.38 17.42
N ILE A 7 -7.27 -36.77 18.24
CA ILE A 7 -7.63 -35.36 18.12
C ILE A 7 -6.42 -34.47 18.45
N ASN A 8 -5.73 -34.78 19.57
CA ASN A 8 -4.56 -34.03 20.00
C ASN A 8 -3.40 -34.10 18.96
N ASN A 9 -3.21 -35.26 18.32
CA ASN A 9 -2.22 -35.39 17.26
C ASN A 9 -2.52 -34.51 16.04
N ILE A 10 -3.79 -34.43 15.59
CA ILE A 10 -4.22 -33.56 14.51
C ILE A 10 -4.06 -32.09 14.90
N ALA A 11 -4.48 -31.69 16.07
CA ALA A 11 -4.35 -30.34 16.60
C ALA A 11 -2.89 -29.86 16.62
N ASN A 12 -2.02 -30.69 17.18
CA ASN A 12 -0.58 -30.42 17.24
C ASN A 12 0.06 -30.34 15.84
N SER A 13 -0.35 -31.21 14.91
CA SER A 13 0.12 -31.18 13.52
C SER A 13 -0.25 -29.88 12.83
N ILE A 14 -1.50 -29.41 12.96
CA ILE A 14 -1.97 -28.15 12.37
C ILE A 14 -1.17 -26.96 12.92
N LYS A 15 -1.04 -26.90 14.25
CA LYS A 15 -0.28 -25.84 14.93
C LYS A 15 1.18 -25.82 14.49
N SER A 16 1.81 -27.01 14.44
CA SER A 16 3.20 -27.17 13.99
C SER A 16 3.39 -26.73 12.54
N THR A 17 2.50 -27.16 11.62
CA THR A 17 2.55 -26.76 10.22
C THR A 17 2.43 -25.24 10.08
N ARG A 18 1.47 -24.61 10.75
CA ARG A 18 1.30 -23.17 10.71
C ARG A 18 2.54 -22.43 11.25
N GLN A 19 3.07 -22.85 12.39
CA GLN A 19 4.27 -22.25 13.00
C GLN A 19 5.51 -22.43 12.11
N LYS A 20 5.71 -23.62 11.54
CA LYS A 20 6.80 -23.91 10.59
C LYS A 20 6.75 -22.98 9.37
N LEU A 21 5.54 -22.63 8.90
CA LEU A 21 5.35 -21.71 7.79
C LEU A 21 5.44 -20.23 8.21
N GLY A 22 5.66 -19.92 9.49
CA GLY A 22 5.72 -18.54 9.99
C GLY A 22 4.40 -17.77 9.87
N LEU A 23 3.26 -18.48 9.81
CA LEU A 23 1.95 -17.87 9.56
C LEU A 23 1.18 -17.61 10.85
N GLY A 24 0.53 -16.43 10.95
CA GLY A 24 -0.54 -16.19 11.89
C GLY A 24 -1.79 -17.02 11.55
N ARG A 25 -2.73 -17.20 12.50
CA ARG A 25 -3.97 -17.97 12.26
C ARG A 25 -4.83 -17.37 11.16
N THR A 26 -4.90 -16.05 11.10
CA THR A 26 -5.62 -15.32 10.04
C THR A 26 -5.02 -15.60 8.67
N GLN A 27 -3.71 -15.50 8.51
CA GLN A 27 -3.01 -15.83 7.26
C GLN A 27 -3.24 -17.28 6.85
N PHE A 28 -3.10 -18.21 7.79
CA PHE A 28 -3.32 -19.62 7.58
C PHE A 28 -4.75 -19.94 7.12
N SER A 29 -5.76 -19.33 7.75
CA SER A 29 -7.17 -19.48 7.37
C SER A 29 -7.46 -18.93 5.98
N ASN A 30 -6.89 -17.77 5.63
CA ASN A 30 -7.04 -17.16 4.31
C ASN A 30 -6.45 -18.04 3.20
N LEU A 31 -5.29 -18.63 3.42
CA LEU A 31 -4.66 -19.56 2.48
C LEU A 31 -5.47 -20.84 2.28
N LEU A 32 -6.21 -21.26 3.30
CA LEU A 32 -7.14 -22.39 3.23
C LEU A 32 -8.49 -22.00 2.61
N GLY A 33 -8.64 -20.75 2.13
CA GLY A 33 -9.86 -20.26 1.49
C GLY A 33 -11.06 -20.09 2.44
N MET A 34 -10.79 -19.83 3.73
CA MET A 34 -11.83 -19.66 4.75
C MET A 34 -12.38 -18.21 4.75
N ASN A 35 -13.54 -18.02 5.36
CA ASN A 35 -14.20 -16.72 5.52
C ASN A 35 -13.65 -15.92 6.73
N SER A 36 -14.31 -14.84 7.11
CA SER A 36 -13.92 -13.97 8.23
C SER A 36 -13.87 -14.66 9.60
N THR A 37 -14.52 -15.82 9.77
CA THR A 37 -14.46 -16.62 11.00
C THR A 37 -13.33 -17.65 10.99
N GLY A 38 -12.51 -17.68 9.94
CA GLY A 38 -11.48 -18.69 9.74
C GLY A 38 -10.42 -18.72 10.83
N GLU A 39 -10.04 -17.57 11.39
CA GLU A 39 -9.09 -17.48 12.50
C GLU A 39 -9.60 -18.25 13.73
N ARG A 40 -10.83 -17.98 14.12
CA ARG A 40 -11.48 -18.68 15.25
C ARG A 40 -11.58 -20.19 14.99
N THR A 41 -11.89 -20.58 13.77
CA THR A 41 -11.97 -22.00 13.39
C THR A 41 -10.61 -22.68 13.47
N VAL A 42 -9.53 -22.02 12.99
CA VAL A 42 -8.15 -22.54 13.12
C VAL A 42 -7.76 -22.67 14.58
N ARG A 43 -8.11 -21.69 15.43
CA ARG A 43 -7.89 -21.79 16.86
C ARG A 43 -8.57 -23.03 17.45
N GLY A 44 -9.84 -23.26 17.14
CA GLY A 44 -10.58 -24.43 17.60
C GLY A 44 -9.97 -25.76 17.11
N TRP A 45 -9.38 -25.79 15.92
CA TRP A 45 -8.61 -26.96 15.46
C TRP A 45 -7.32 -27.17 16.26
N GLU A 46 -6.57 -26.10 16.55
CA GLU A 46 -5.31 -26.15 17.32
C GLU A 46 -5.52 -26.47 18.82
N THR A 47 -6.70 -26.18 19.36
CA THR A 47 -7.08 -26.51 20.74
C THR A 47 -7.80 -27.83 20.85
N GLY A 48 -8.16 -28.48 19.73
CA GLY A 48 -8.90 -29.75 19.72
C GLY A 48 -10.39 -29.61 20.00
N GLU A 49 -10.93 -28.39 20.05
CA GLU A 49 -12.39 -28.13 20.20
C GLU A 49 -13.22 -28.76 19.07
N HIS A 50 -12.68 -28.71 17.85
CA HIS A 50 -13.30 -29.37 16.68
C HIS A 50 -12.26 -29.89 15.72
N LYS A 51 -12.66 -30.84 14.87
CA LYS A 51 -11.81 -31.41 13.83
C LYS A 51 -12.04 -30.70 12.49
N PRO A 52 -11.00 -30.44 11.70
CA PRO A 52 -11.17 -30.03 10.31
C PRO A 52 -11.78 -31.17 9.47
N SER A 53 -12.46 -30.81 8.38
CA SER A 53 -12.91 -31.80 7.40
C SER A 53 -11.71 -32.48 6.72
N PRO A 54 -11.88 -33.68 6.15
CA PRO A 54 -10.81 -34.37 5.41
C PRO A 54 -10.21 -33.48 4.31
N SER A 55 -11.04 -32.77 3.55
CA SER A 55 -10.58 -31.86 2.49
C SER A 55 -9.75 -30.69 3.03
N LYS A 56 -10.01 -30.24 4.27
CA LYS A 56 -9.17 -29.22 4.92
C LYS A 56 -7.86 -29.78 5.41
N ILE A 57 -7.85 -31.03 5.90
CA ILE A 57 -6.60 -31.74 6.27
C ILE A 57 -5.70 -31.88 5.05
N ASP A 58 -6.25 -32.31 3.91
CA ASP A 58 -5.50 -32.41 2.65
C ASP A 58 -4.96 -31.05 2.20
N ALA A 59 -5.78 -30.00 2.30
CA ALA A 59 -5.34 -28.64 1.98
C ALA A 59 -4.21 -28.15 2.90
N ILE A 60 -4.24 -28.51 4.20
CA ILE A 60 -3.18 -28.17 5.16
C ILE A 60 -1.90 -28.92 4.82
N ASN A 61 -1.98 -30.21 4.55
CA ASN A 61 -0.83 -31.05 4.20
C ASN A 61 -0.12 -30.57 2.93
N ASN A 62 -0.89 -30.03 1.97
CA ASN A 62 -0.35 -29.51 0.71
C ASN A 62 0.04 -28.03 0.76
N LEU A 63 -0.19 -27.34 1.92
CA LEU A 63 -0.01 -25.89 1.99
C LEU A 63 1.46 -25.47 1.82
N GLU A 64 2.39 -26.22 2.42
CA GLU A 64 3.83 -25.94 2.32
C GLU A 64 4.30 -26.00 0.86
N GLN A 65 3.95 -27.08 0.17
CA GLN A 65 4.31 -27.23 -1.26
C GLN A 65 3.67 -26.15 -2.13
N LYS A 66 2.42 -25.79 -1.84
CA LYS A 66 1.72 -24.71 -2.54
C LYS A 66 2.40 -23.37 -2.34
N LEU A 67 2.75 -23.00 -1.10
CA LEU A 67 3.45 -21.74 -0.80
C LEU A 67 4.84 -21.71 -1.42
N PHE A 68 5.57 -22.81 -1.36
CA PHE A 68 6.87 -22.93 -2.04
C PHE A 68 6.72 -22.68 -3.53
N SER A 69 5.75 -23.32 -4.19
CA SER A 69 5.49 -23.12 -5.62
C SER A 69 5.11 -21.67 -5.97
N ILE A 70 4.31 -21.00 -5.12
CA ILE A 70 3.98 -19.58 -5.30
C ILE A 70 5.23 -18.72 -5.17
N ARG A 71 6.03 -18.94 -4.13
CA ARG A 71 7.26 -18.18 -3.87
C ARG A 71 8.26 -18.32 -5.02
N GLU A 72 8.44 -19.52 -5.54
CA GLU A 72 9.35 -19.76 -6.67
C GLU A 72 8.94 -19.02 -7.94
N LYS A 73 7.63 -18.86 -8.18
CA LYS A 73 7.08 -18.18 -9.34
C LYS A 73 6.91 -16.66 -9.14
N ALA A 74 7.03 -16.17 -7.93
CA ALA A 74 6.81 -14.76 -7.62
C ALA A 74 7.90 -13.88 -8.25
N PRO A 75 7.53 -12.94 -9.14
CA PRO A 75 8.51 -12.15 -9.89
C PRO A 75 9.28 -11.14 -9.06
N PHE A 76 8.81 -10.83 -7.86
CA PHE A 76 9.40 -9.84 -6.95
C PHE A 76 9.68 -10.44 -5.55
N LYS A 77 9.92 -11.76 -5.49
CA LYS A 77 10.35 -12.38 -4.22
C LYS A 77 11.66 -11.74 -3.76
N TYR A 78 11.78 -11.55 -2.45
CA TYR A 78 13.02 -11.05 -1.88
C TYR A 78 14.13 -12.11 -2.01
N ASP A 79 15.31 -11.67 -2.46
CA ASP A 79 16.50 -12.52 -2.56
C ASP A 79 17.26 -12.52 -1.24
N GLU A 80 17.08 -13.57 -0.45
CA GLU A 80 17.73 -13.74 0.86
C GLU A 80 19.27 -13.89 0.77
N SER A 81 19.81 -14.17 -0.40
CA SER A 81 21.25 -14.26 -0.61
C SER A 81 21.94 -12.89 -0.64
N THR A 82 21.17 -11.82 -0.90
CA THR A 82 21.69 -10.45 -0.94
C THR A 82 21.43 -9.76 0.41
N PRO A 83 22.48 -9.30 1.12
CA PRO A 83 22.30 -8.55 2.36
C PRO A 83 21.46 -7.29 2.13
N SER A 84 20.44 -7.08 2.94
CA SER A 84 19.63 -5.87 2.89
C SER A 84 20.41 -4.67 3.40
N SER A 85 20.24 -3.51 2.75
CA SER A 85 20.82 -2.25 3.21
C SER A 85 20.02 -1.62 4.35
N PHE A 86 18.71 -1.89 4.41
CA PHE A 86 17.79 -1.45 5.46
C PHE A 86 16.57 -2.38 5.51
N LYS A 87 15.84 -2.34 6.62
CA LYS A 87 14.57 -3.06 6.82
C LYS A 87 13.40 -2.09 6.79
N PHE A 88 12.27 -2.53 6.25
CA PHE A 88 11.04 -1.74 6.27
C PHE A 88 9.80 -2.60 6.49
N ILE A 89 8.73 -1.96 6.92
CA ILE A 89 7.39 -2.56 6.97
C ILE A 89 6.46 -1.82 6.01
N ASP A 90 5.44 -2.51 5.47
CA ASP A 90 4.45 -1.96 4.54
C ASP A 90 3.04 -2.18 5.09
N LEU A 91 2.44 -1.12 5.62
CA LEU A 91 1.11 -1.12 6.21
C LEU A 91 0.07 -0.67 5.20
N PHE A 92 -1.11 -1.31 5.21
CA PHE A 92 -2.15 -1.09 4.20
C PHE A 92 -1.62 -1.32 2.78
N ALA A 93 -0.82 -2.36 2.62
CA ALA A 93 0.07 -2.57 1.50
C ALA A 93 -0.64 -2.70 0.14
N GLY A 94 -1.94 -3.00 0.12
CA GLY A 94 -2.69 -3.22 -1.11
C GLY A 94 -2.06 -4.36 -1.93
N ILE A 95 -1.60 -4.01 -3.11
CA ILE A 95 -0.90 -4.94 -4.02
C ILE A 95 0.62 -4.72 -4.04
N GLY A 96 1.19 -4.00 -3.05
CA GLY A 96 2.62 -3.80 -2.88
C GLY A 96 3.21 -2.64 -3.69
N GLY A 97 2.40 -1.64 -4.05
CA GLY A 97 2.87 -0.51 -4.87
C GLY A 97 3.89 0.39 -4.15
N ILE A 98 3.81 0.54 -2.82
CA ILE A 98 4.81 1.30 -2.05
C ILE A 98 6.05 0.44 -1.79
N ARG A 99 5.88 -0.86 -1.55
CA ARG A 99 6.97 -1.81 -1.31
C ARG A 99 8.00 -1.85 -2.44
N LEU A 100 7.53 -1.98 -3.69
CA LEU A 100 8.42 -2.22 -4.85
C LEU A 100 9.60 -1.23 -4.91
N PRO A 101 9.41 0.10 -4.86
CA PRO A 101 10.51 1.05 -4.90
C PRO A 101 11.51 0.93 -3.76
N PHE A 102 11.07 0.59 -2.56
CA PHE A 102 11.97 0.42 -1.42
C PHE A 102 12.74 -0.90 -1.50
N GLN A 103 12.13 -1.96 -2.03
CA GLN A 103 12.81 -3.21 -2.32
C GLN A 103 13.86 -3.04 -3.44
N ASP A 104 13.55 -2.25 -4.48
CA ASP A 104 14.50 -1.92 -5.58
C ASP A 104 15.73 -1.14 -5.07
N LEU A 105 15.61 -0.40 -3.96
CA LEU A 105 16.73 0.27 -3.28
C LEU A 105 17.53 -0.65 -2.35
N GLY A 106 17.25 -1.96 -2.34
CA GLY A 106 17.94 -2.95 -1.50
C GLY A 106 17.34 -3.12 -0.11
N GLY A 107 16.14 -2.61 0.13
CA GLY A 107 15.42 -2.79 1.39
C GLY A 107 14.76 -4.17 1.49
N GLN A 108 14.74 -4.72 2.70
CA GLN A 108 14.00 -5.93 3.05
C GLN A 108 12.68 -5.58 3.72
N CYS A 109 11.55 -6.05 3.16
CA CYS A 109 10.26 -5.98 3.84
C CYS A 109 10.19 -7.06 4.92
N VAL A 110 10.07 -6.66 6.18
CA VAL A 110 10.05 -7.59 7.32
C VAL A 110 8.65 -7.82 7.88
N LEU A 111 7.68 -6.98 7.53
CA LEU A 111 6.27 -7.17 7.84
C LEU A 111 5.41 -6.44 6.82
N THR A 112 4.33 -7.09 6.40
CA THR A 112 3.29 -6.50 5.55
C THR A 112 1.93 -6.70 6.20
N SER A 113 1.11 -5.65 6.26
CA SER A 113 -0.28 -5.72 6.69
C SER A 113 -1.22 -5.29 5.56
N GLU A 114 -2.21 -6.14 5.26
CA GLU A 114 -3.28 -5.88 4.30
C GLU A 114 -4.52 -6.73 4.66
N TRP A 115 -5.67 -6.11 4.78
CA TRP A 115 -6.90 -6.77 5.21
C TRP A 115 -7.77 -7.32 4.07
N ASP A 116 -7.69 -6.68 2.85
CA ASP A 116 -8.47 -7.13 1.69
C ASP A 116 -7.90 -8.46 1.14
N LYS A 117 -8.67 -9.52 1.28
CA LYS A 117 -8.29 -10.87 0.85
C LYS A 117 -7.94 -10.99 -0.65
N PHE A 118 -8.47 -10.11 -1.49
CA PHE A 118 -8.14 -10.10 -2.92
C PHE A 118 -6.82 -9.39 -3.16
N ALA A 119 -6.55 -8.30 -2.43
CA ALA A 119 -5.25 -7.63 -2.47
C ALA A 119 -4.15 -8.58 -1.95
N GLN A 120 -4.39 -9.29 -0.85
CA GLN A 120 -3.47 -10.32 -0.34
C GLN A 120 -3.13 -11.39 -1.39
N LYS A 121 -4.11 -11.85 -2.19
CA LYS A 121 -3.86 -12.83 -3.27
C LYS A 121 -2.93 -12.29 -4.34
N THR A 122 -3.17 -11.07 -4.81
CA THR A 122 -2.33 -10.42 -5.81
C THR A 122 -0.94 -10.14 -5.23
N TYR A 123 -0.86 -9.69 -3.98
CA TYR A 123 0.40 -9.49 -3.27
C TYR A 123 1.20 -10.78 -3.17
N THR A 124 0.58 -11.85 -2.66
CA THR A 124 1.23 -13.17 -2.52
C THR A 124 1.73 -13.73 -3.86
N ALA A 125 0.95 -13.57 -4.93
CA ALA A 125 1.36 -13.99 -6.26
C ALA A 125 2.62 -13.26 -6.75
N ASN A 126 2.79 -12.00 -6.38
CA ASN A 126 3.90 -11.16 -6.83
C ASN A 126 5.14 -11.22 -5.95
N PHE A 127 4.99 -11.35 -4.64
CA PHE A 127 6.10 -11.30 -3.68
C PHE A 127 6.43 -12.67 -3.06
N GLY A 128 5.57 -13.66 -3.23
CA GLY A 128 5.75 -15.00 -2.60
C GLY A 128 5.52 -15.01 -1.09
N GLU A 129 5.05 -13.90 -0.52
CA GLU A 129 4.81 -13.69 0.90
C GLU A 129 3.33 -13.44 1.16
N VAL A 130 2.82 -13.92 2.28
CA VAL A 130 1.43 -13.72 2.69
C VAL A 130 1.35 -12.54 3.64
N PRO A 131 0.65 -11.45 3.29
CA PRO A 131 0.48 -10.33 4.19
C PRO A 131 -0.19 -10.74 5.52
N ASN A 132 0.24 -10.14 6.62
CA ASN A 132 -0.52 -10.16 7.85
C ASN A 132 -1.85 -9.42 7.62
N GLY A 133 -2.91 -9.90 8.17
CA GLY A 133 -4.25 -9.38 7.90
C GLY A 133 -4.46 -7.94 8.35
N ASP A 134 -5.49 -7.77 9.16
CA ASP A 134 -5.91 -6.49 9.72
C ASP A 134 -4.90 -5.96 10.73
N ILE A 135 -4.39 -4.75 10.52
CA ILE A 135 -3.40 -4.10 11.39
C ILE A 135 -3.91 -3.90 12.81
N THR A 136 -5.21 -3.74 13.02
CA THR A 136 -5.82 -3.62 14.35
C THR A 136 -5.75 -4.91 15.18
N LYS A 137 -5.27 -6.01 14.59
CA LYS A 137 -5.08 -7.33 15.23
C LYS A 137 -3.60 -7.69 15.44
N ILE A 138 -2.71 -6.75 15.12
CA ILE A 138 -1.26 -6.93 15.28
C ILE A 138 -0.83 -6.05 16.44
N GLU A 139 -0.36 -6.65 17.52
CA GLU A 139 0.23 -5.91 18.65
C GLU A 139 1.49 -5.16 18.18
N ALA A 140 1.68 -3.92 18.61
CA ALA A 140 2.83 -3.13 18.17
C ALA A 140 4.15 -3.75 18.63
N ALA A 141 4.16 -4.41 19.79
CA ALA A 141 5.32 -5.13 20.30
C ALA A 141 5.77 -6.28 19.40
N ASP A 142 4.82 -6.95 18.72
CA ASP A 142 5.09 -8.07 17.81
C ASP A 142 5.61 -7.64 16.43
N VAL A 143 5.54 -6.34 16.11
CA VAL A 143 6.09 -5.82 14.87
C VAL A 143 7.62 -5.93 14.91
N PRO A 144 8.28 -6.50 13.88
CA PRO A 144 9.75 -6.57 13.84
C PRO A 144 10.40 -5.18 13.83
N ASP A 145 11.61 -5.07 14.39
CA ASP A 145 12.40 -3.85 14.27
C ASP A 145 12.74 -3.55 12.82
N HIS A 146 12.58 -2.28 12.44
CA HIS A 146 12.73 -1.82 11.08
C HIS A 146 13.24 -0.37 11.03
N ASP A 147 13.85 -0.01 9.92
CA ASP A 147 14.40 1.33 9.71
C ASP A 147 13.37 2.31 9.15
N ILE A 148 12.42 1.81 8.34
CA ILE A 148 11.44 2.65 7.63
C ILE A 148 10.03 2.05 7.78
N LEU A 149 9.05 2.88 8.18
CA LEU A 149 7.63 2.52 8.13
C LEU A 149 6.98 3.13 6.87
N LEU A 150 6.34 2.29 6.07
CA LEU A 150 5.57 2.68 4.89
C LEU A 150 4.08 2.48 5.16
N ALA A 151 3.24 3.47 4.82
CA ALA A 151 1.79 3.32 4.95
C ALA A 151 1.01 4.16 3.95
N GLY A 152 0.23 3.49 3.09
CA GLY A 152 -0.83 4.09 2.29
C GLY A 152 -2.18 3.96 3.02
N PHE A 153 -2.38 4.69 4.10
CA PHE A 153 -3.54 4.49 4.97
C PHE A 153 -4.85 5.03 4.35
N PRO A 154 -6.00 4.34 4.56
CA PRO A 154 -7.27 4.72 3.93
C PRO A 154 -7.78 6.07 4.44
N CYS A 155 -8.27 6.88 3.48
CA CYS A 155 -8.79 8.24 3.71
C CYS A 155 -10.30 8.32 3.53
N GLN A 156 -11.07 7.29 3.81
CA GLN A 156 -12.53 7.32 3.53
C GLN A 156 -13.30 8.27 4.44
N ALA A 157 -12.78 8.61 5.60
CA ALA A 157 -13.31 9.68 6.45
C ALA A 157 -13.07 11.09 5.86
N PHE A 158 -12.13 11.21 4.92
CA PHE A 158 -11.71 12.47 4.30
C PHE A 158 -12.20 12.62 2.86
N SER A 159 -13.08 11.74 2.35
CA SER A 159 -13.64 11.84 1.01
C SER A 159 -14.92 12.69 1.01
N GLN A 160 -15.17 13.44 -0.09
CA GLN A 160 -16.36 14.28 -0.26
C GLN A 160 -17.70 13.53 -0.18
N ALA A 161 -17.70 12.20 -0.21
CA ALA A 161 -18.89 11.36 -0.14
C ALA A 161 -19.18 10.84 1.29
N GLY A 162 -18.27 11.01 2.25
CA GLY A 162 -18.47 10.73 3.66
C GLY A 162 -18.83 12.02 4.37
N LEU A 163 -20.05 12.10 4.89
CA LEU A 163 -20.57 13.26 5.61
C LEU A 163 -19.61 13.77 6.69
N LYS A 164 -19.21 15.03 6.55
CA LYS A 164 -18.84 16.10 7.52
C LYS A 164 -18.29 15.79 8.93
N GLN A 165 -17.92 14.55 9.25
CA GLN A 165 -17.48 14.17 10.60
C GLN A 165 -16.00 13.78 10.58
N GLY A 166 -15.11 14.67 10.94
CA GLY A 166 -13.65 14.55 10.97
C GLY A 166 -13.12 13.18 11.43
N PHE A 167 -12.64 13.07 12.65
CA PHE A 167 -12.18 11.81 13.24
C PHE A 167 -13.32 10.84 13.67
N ASP A 168 -14.59 11.24 13.55
CA ASP A 168 -15.76 10.44 13.99
C ASP A 168 -16.10 9.23 13.09
N ASP A 169 -15.46 9.07 11.92
CA ASP A 169 -15.61 7.86 11.11
C ASP A 169 -14.49 6.86 11.46
N THR A 170 -14.86 5.65 11.82
CA THR A 170 -13.96 4.52 12.18
C THR A 170 -12.79 4.29 11.19
N ARG A 171 -12.85 4.86 10.00
CA ARG A 171 -11.84 4.76 8.95
C ARG A 171 -10.80 5.90 8.97
N GLY A 172 -11.09 7.04 9.61
CA GLY A 172 -10.11 8.08 9.91
C GLY A 172 -9.15 7.67 11.01
N THR A 173 -9.49 6.61 11.73
CA THR A 173 -8.73 6.08 12.86
C THR A 173 -7.51 5.25 12.46
N MET A 174 -7.39 4.85 11.18
CA MET A 174 -6.23 4.07 10.73
C MET A 174 -4.90 4.82 10.83
N PHE A 175 -4.90 6.14 10.89
CA PHE A 175 -3.73 6.92 11.25
C PHE A 175 -3.22 6.58 12.66
N PHE A 176 -4.10 6.34 13.63
CA PHE A 176 -3.72 6.01 15.00
C PHE A 176 -3.07 4.61 15.08
N GLU A 177 -3.43 3.68 14.18
CA GLU A 177 -2.73 2.41 14.04
C GLU A 177 -1.30 2.60 13.51
N VAL A 178 -1.06 3.58 12.64
CA VAL A 178 0.30 3.97 12.23
C VAL A 178 1.04 4.62 13.41
N GLN A 179 0.39 5.54 14.12
CA GLN A 179 0.98 6.27 15.23
C GLN A 179 1.42 5.34 16.37
N ARG A 180 0.62 4.33 16.76
CA ARG A 180 1.01 3.39 17.82
C ARG A 180 2.25 2.57 17.45
N ILE A 181 2.39 2.16 16.19
CA ILE A 181 3.60 1.45 15.72
C ILE A 181 4.80 2.38 15.69
N LEU A 182 4.62 3.65 15.25
CA LEU A 182 5.68 4.66 15.31
C LEU A 182 6.13 4.93 16.77
N ALA A 183 5.20 4.94 17.73
CA ALA A 183 5.50 5.15 19.14
C ALA A 183 6.30 3.99 19.74
N GLU A 184 5.92 2.75 19.43
CA GLU A 184 6.56 1.53 19.94
C GLU A 184 7.92 1.27 19.28
N LYS A 185 7.99 1.36 17.94
CA LYS A 185 9.17 0.89 17.18
C LYS A 185 10.15 1.98 16.81
N ARG A 186 9.74 3.25 16.81
CA ARG A 186 10.62 4.39 16.55
C ARG A 186 11.53 4.20 15.31
N PRO A 187 10.99 3.85 14.13
CA PRO A 187 11.79 3.71 12.92
C PRO A 187 12.52 5.02 12.59
N LYS A 188 13.66 4.93 11.95
CA LYS A 188 14.50 6.09 11.56
C LYS A 188 13.77 7.06 10.64
N ALA A 189 12.87 6.53 9.79
CA ALA A 189 12.07 7.32 8.88
C ALA A 189 10.70 6.68 8.64
N PHE A 190 9.78 7.46 8.07
CA PHE A 190 8.52 6.93 7.54
C PHE A 190 8.12 7.64 6.26
N LEU A 191 7.30 6.95 5.44
CA LEU A 191 6.57 7.50 4.32
C LEU A 191 5.09 7.18 4.48
N LEU A 192 4.26 8.23 4.59
CA LEU A 192 2.80 8.10 4.59
C LEU A 192 2.24 8.66 3.29
N GLU A 193 1.28 7.96 2.70
CA GLU A 193 0.58 8.39 1.49
C GLU A 193 -0.93 8.51 1.75
N ASN A 194 -1.54 9.51 1.13
CA ASN A 194 -2.98 9.67 1.18
C ASN A 194 -3.50 10.44 -0.04
N VAL A 195 -4.83 10.56 -0.17
CA VAL A 195 -5.44 11.38 -1.21
C VAL A 195 -5.16 12.86 -0.97
N LYS A 196 -5.03 13.66 -2.06
CA LYS A 196 -4.80 15.11 -2.01
C LYS A 196 -5.80 15.86 -1.11
N GLN A 197 -7.03 15.37 -1.03
CA GLN A 197 -8.12 15.98 -0.26
C GLN A 197 -7.82 16.08 1.24
N LEU A 198 -6.93 15.25 1.78
CA LEU A 198 -6.46 15.36 3.17
C LEU A 198 -5.91 16.76 3.49
N ARG A 199 -5.23 17.41 2.52
CA ARG A 199 -4.70 18.76 2.71
C ARG A 199 -5.76 19.82 3.04
N GLY A 200 -6.94 19.71 2.45
CA GLY A 200 -8.05 20.67 2.65
C GLY A 200 -9.13 20.18 3.60
N HIS A 201 -9.02 18.96 4.10
CA HIS A 201 -10.04 18.38 4.96
C HIS A 201 -10.19 19.16 6.26
N ASN A 202 -11.43 19.44 6.64
CA ASN A 202 -11.76 20.27 7.81
C ASN A 202 -10.96 21.58 7.84
N LYS A 203 -10.91 22.30 6.70
CA LYS A 203 -10.14 23.55 6.52
C LYS A 203 -8.64 23.43 6.85
N GLY A 204 -8.06 22.23 6.63
CA GLY A 204 -6.65 21.94 6.89
C GLY A 204 -6.36 21.36 8.29
N LYS A 205 -7.27 21.49 9.23
CA LYS A 205 -7.07 21.07 10.63
C LYS A 205 -6.67 19.60 10.79
N THR A 206 -7.24 18.72 9.96
CA THR A 206 -6.91 17.28 10.04
C THR A 206 -5.44 17.01 9.74
N LEU A 207 -4.90 17.61 8.68
CA LEU A 207 -3.48 17.47 8.37
C LEU A 207 -2.59 18.12 9.45
N GLU A 208 -2.97 19.27 9.94
CA GLU A 208 -2.26 19.95 11.05
C GLU A 208 -2.20 19.08 12.30
N THR A 209 -3.31 18.45 12.70
CA THR A 209 -3.34 17.51 13.83
C THR A 209 -2.44 16.29 13.58
N ILE A 210 -2.49 15.67 12.39
CA ILE A 210 -1.60 14.55 12.03
C ILE A 210 -0.13 14.98 12.18
N LEU A 211 0.25 16.13 11.63
CA LEU A 211 1.62 16.62 11.69
C LEU A 211 2.05 16.97 13.12
N ALA A 212 1.16 17.58 13.92
CA ALA A 212 1.42 17.88 15.32
C ALA A 212 1.67 16.61 16.15
N ILE A 213 0.86 15.55 15.95
CA ILE A 213 1.07 14.25 16.61
C ILE A 213 2.43 13.67 16.21
N LEU A 214 2.76 13.64 14.92
CA LEU A 214 4.03 13.10 14.42
C LEU A 214 5.25 13.86 14.92
N ARG A 215 5.10 15.16 15.19
CA ARG A 215 6.18 16.03 15.73
C ARG A 215 6.26 16.01 17.25
N GLY A 216 5.25 15.45 17.94
CA GLY A 216 5.13 15.53 19.41
C GLY A 216 4.69 16.90 19.90
N GLU A 217 4.09 17.71 19.06
CA GLU A 217 3.62 19.08 19.31
C GLU A 217 2.11 19.13 19.65
N HIS A 218 1.45 17.98 19.66
CA HIS A 218 0.01 17.91 19.91
C HIS A 218 -0.27 18.07 21.42
N GLU A 219 -0.97 19.13 21.77
CA GLU A 219 -1.33 19.46 23.17
C GLU A 219 -2.79 19.18 23.50
N GLN A 220 -3.66 19.05 22.48
CA GLN A 220 -5.08 18.82 22.67
C GLN A 220 -5.35 17.33 22.90
N GLU A 221 -6.18 17.01 23.88
CA GLU A 221 -6.68 15.64 24.05
C GLU A 221 -7.51 15.22 22.83
N ILE A 222 -7.22 14.05 22.32
CA ILE A 222 -8.07 13.43 21.30
C ILE A 222 -9.37 12.96 21.99
N PRO A 223 -10.55 13.41 21.54
CA PRO A 223 -11.82 13.08 22.18
C PRO A 223 -11.98 11.57 22.40
N GLU A 224 -12.60 11.18 23.52
CA GLU A 224 -12.77 9.77 23.89
C GLU A 224 -13.67 9.00 22.91
N ASP A 225 -14.59 9.68 22.25
CA ASP A 225 -15.49 9.14 21.24
C ASP A 225 -14.82 8.88 19.88
N VAL A 226 -13.58 9.31 19.67
CA VAL A 226 -12.81 8.97 18.46
C VAL A 226 -12.48 7.47 18.47
N PRO A 227 -13.02 6.68 17.53
CA PRO A 227 -12.82 5.23 17.52
C PRO A 227 -11.36 4.87 17.22
N MET A 228 -10.71 4.19 18.12
CA MET A 228 -9.36 3.62 17.96
C MET A 228 -9.19 2.45 18.94
N SER A 229 -8.14 1.63 18.73
CA SER A 229 -7.80 0.58 19.68
C SER A 229 -7.33 1.17 21.01
N ASP A 230 -7.49 0.43 22.12
CA ASP A 230 -6.96 0.84 23.43
C ASP A 230 -5.45 1.05 23.38
N GLU A 231 -4.74 0.20 22.63
CA GLU A 231 -3.30 0.35 22.41
C GLU A 231 -2.96 1.64 21.68
N ALA A 232 -3.72 2.01 20.63
CA ALA A 232 -3.52 3.27 19.91
C ALA A 232 -3.81 4.47 20.81
N ARG A 233 -4.83 4.41 21.68
CA ARG A 233 -5.13 5.48 22.63
C ARG A 233 -4.02 5.64 23.67
N ASN A 234 -3.52 4.54 24.22
CA ASN A 234 -2.41 4.57 25.18
C ASN A 234 -1.13 5.12 24.53
N ALA A 235 -0.88 4.76 23.25
CA ALA A 235 0.29 5.25 22.53
C ALA A 235 0.30 6.77 22.28
N LEU A 236 -0.85 7.45 22.34
CA LEU A 236 -0.91 8.91 22.25
C LEU A 236 -0.20 9.63 23.41
N SER A 237 -0.07 8.98 24.57
CA SER A 237 0.72 9.49 25.69
C SER A 237 2.24 9.52 25.42
N HIS A 238 2.71 8.69 24.47
CA HIS A 238 4.11 8.62 24.07
C HIS A 238 4.36 9.61 22.92
N LYS A 239 4.87 10.80 23.27
CA LYS A 239 5.16 11.83 22.28
C LYS A 239 6.18 11.35 21.25
N LEU A 240 5.82 11.44 19.99
CA LEU A 240 6.74 11.25 18.88
C LEU A 240 7.67 12.48 18.77
N ASN A 241 8.76 12.35 18.03
CA ASN A 241 9.68 13.47 17.82
C ASN A 241 10.29 13.38 16.41
N TYR A 242 9.42 13.42 15.38
CA TYR A 242 9.88 13.38 13.99
C TYR A 242 10.02 14.79 13.40
N HIS A 243 11.06 15.01 12.61
CA HIS A 243 11.04 16.06 11.62
C HIS A 243 10.09 15.62 10.51
N THR A 244 9.10 16.42 10.17
CA THR A 244 8.09 16.03 9.15
C THR A 244 7.97 17.08 8.08
N GLU A 245 7.90 16.61 6.84
CA GLU A 245 7.55 17.40 5.67
C GLU A 245 6.41 16.76 4.89
N PHE A 246 5.64 17.56 4.14
CA PHE A 246 4.63 17.03 3.24
C PHE A 246 4.62 17.76 1.90
N LYS A 247 4.22 17.04 0.85
CA LYS A 247 4.03 17.59 -0.49
C LYS A 247 2.94 16.86 -1.25
N VAL A 248 2.19 17.58 -2.07
CA VAL A 248 1.30 16.97 -3.06
C VAL A 248 2.08 16.80 -4.36
N LEU A 249 2.16 15.55 -4.85
CA LEU A 249 2.84 15.19 -6.09
C LEU A 249 1.85 14.58 -7.07
N ARG A 250 2.05 14.86 -8.36
CA ARG A 250 1.21 14.39 -9.46
C ARG A 250 1.93 13.33 -10.28
N ALA A 251 1.29 12.21 -10.53
CA ALA A 251 1.85 11.09 -11.30
C ALA A 251 2.34 11.50 -12.70
N GLY A 252 1.59 12.39 -13.38
CA GLY A 252 1.96 12.90 -14.69
C GLY A 252 3.29 13.66 -14.74
N ASP A 253 3.72 14.21 -13.63
CA ASP A 253 5.00 14.92 -13.55
C ASP A 253 6.18 13.94 -13.40
N PHE A 254 5.92 12.69 -12.98
CA PHE A 254 6.93 11.65 -12.74
C PHE A 254 6.91 10.52 -13.79
N GLY A 255 6.39 10.79 -14.98
CA GLY A 255 6.45 9.86 -16.11
C GLY A 255 5.33 8.81 -16.18
N ALA A 256 4.30 8.90 -15.33
CA ALA A 256 3.07 8.13 -15.48
C ALA A 256 2.01 9.03 -16.15
N PRO A 257 1.45 8.68 -17.31
CA PRO A 257 0.55 9.58 -18.05
C PRO A 257 -0.85 9.64 -17.41
N GLN A 258 -0.90 10.03 -16.14
CA GLN A 258 -2.13 10.09 -15.35
C GLN A 258 -2.17 11.34 -14.47
N ASN A 259 -3.31 12.01 -14.44
CA ASN A 259 -3.55 13.16 -13.57
C ASN A 259 -3.96 12.69 -12.16
N ARG A 260 -3.07 11.92 -11.49
CA ARG A 260 -3.27 11.39 -10.14
C ARG A 260 -2.41 12.16 -9.15
N GLU A 261 -3.06 12.95 -8.31
CA GLU A 261 -2.41 13.72 -7.24
C GLU A 261 -2.58 13.01 -5.89
N ARG A 262 -1.49 12.92 -5.13
CA ARG A 262 -1.46 12.35 -3.78
C ARG A 262 -0.63 13.23 -2.86
N ILE A 263 -1.02 13.27 -1.61
CA ILE A 263 -0.21 13.87 -0.55
C ILE A 263 0.72 12.81 0.01
N PHE A 264 1.97 13.19 0.18
CA PHE A 264 3.01 12.40 0.80
C PHE A 264 3.49 13.13 2.05
N ILE A 265 3.63 12.41 3.15
CA ILE A 265 4.20 12.91 4.41
C ILE A 265 5.42 12.06 4.70
N VAL A 266 6.58 12.70 4.85
CA VAL A 266 7.86 12.06 5.17
C VAL A 266 8.28 12.49 6.56
N GLY A 267 8.81 11.57 7.34
CA GLY A 267 9.34 11.89 8.66
C GLY A 267 10.70 11.23 8.92
N PHE A 268 11.51 11.91 9.75
CA PHE A 268 12.82 11.43 10.21
C PHE A 268 12.91 11.60 11.72
N ASP A 269 13.30 10.55 12.45
CA ASP A 269 13.34 10.54 13.90
C ASP A 269 14.46 11.45 14.44
N LYS A 270 14.08 12.58 15.09
CA LYS A 270 15.03 13.53 15.67
C LYS A 270 15.80 12.96 16.86
N ASP A 271 15.23 11.98 17.58
CA ASP A 271 15.91 11.34 18.72
C ASP A 271 17.00 10.40 18.23
N TYR A 272 16.76 9.66 17.14
CA TYR A 272 17.78 8.81 16.52
C TYR A 272 18.92 9.62 15.89
N TYR A 273 18.60 10.62 15.06
CA TYR A 273 19.62 11.38 14.31
C TYR A 273 20.28 12.49 15.12
N GLY A 274 19.61 12.97 16.17
CA GLY A 274 20.07 14.08 17.02
C GLY A 274 20.07 15.44 16.31
N SER A 275 20.45 16.48 17.03
CA SER A 275 20.40 17.88 16.58
C SER A 275 21.30 18.24 15.39
N LYS A 276 22.10 17.30 14.88
CA LYS A 276 23.06 17.56 13.80
C LYS A 276 22.53 17.24 12.42
N ALA A 277 21.54 16.39 12.34
CA ALA A 277 20.84 16.10 11.11
C ALA A 277 19.71 17.15 10.92
N ASP A 278 20.08 18.28 10.35
CA ASP A 278 19.10 19.31 9.96
C ASP A 278 18.41 18.85 8.66
N PHE A 279 17.30 18.16 8.79
CA PHE A 279 16.57 17.62 7.65
C PHE A 279 15.96 18.68 6.74
N ASN A 280 15.81 19.94 7.19
CA ASN A 280 15.48 21.04 6.28
C ASN A 280 16.55 21.29 5.22
N LYS A 281 17.79 20.84 5.46
CA LYS A 281 18.92 20.95 4.53
C LYS A 281 19.30 19.64 3.85
N ILE A 282 18.99 18.50 4.50
CA ILE A 282 19.42 17.18 4.07
C ILE A 282 18.38 16.54 3.13
N PHE A 283 17.10 16.69 3.44
CA PHE A 283 16.01 16.15 2.63
C PHE A 283 15.55 17.18 1.61
N ASN A 284 15.32 16.71 0.39
CA ASN A 284 14.71 17.50 -0.67
C ASN A 284 13.63 16.67 -1.36
N TRP A 285 12.51 17.31 -1.67
CA TRP A 285 11.50 16.66 -2.48
C TRP A 285 12.03 16.40 -3.90
N PRO A 286 11.68 15.25 -4.51
CA PRO A 286 12.17 14.92 -5.84
C PRO A 286 11.76 15.96 -6.87
N THR A 287 12.69 16.24 -7.78
CA THR A 287 12.44 17.10 -8.94
C THR A 287 11.85 16.25 -10.07
N PRO A 288 10.74 16.67 -10.69
CA PRO A 288 10.18 15.98 -11.83
C PRO A 288 11.19 15.83 -12.98
N PRO A 289 11.24 14.68 -13.65
CA PRO A 289 12.10 14.49 -14.82
C PRO A 289 11.64 15.39 -15.98
N LYS A 290 12.59 15.80 -16.82
CA LYS A 290 12.29 16.66 -17.99
C LYS A 290 11.44 15.97 -19.05
N SER A 291 11.58 14.64 -19.20
CA SER A 291 10.84 13.84 -20.17
C SER A 291 9.46 13.43 -19.64
N LYS A 292 8.43 13.72 -20.44
CA LYS A 292 7.05 13.28 -20.16
C LYS A 292 6.75 11.98 -20.91
N THR A 293 5.95 11.12 -20.32
CA THR A 293 5.44 9.90 -20.96
C THR A 293 4.02 10.15 -21.48
N ARG A 294 3.80 9.93 -22.77
CA ARG A 294 2.45 10.00 -23.37
C ARG A 294 1.72 8.67 -23.17
N LEU A 295 0.39 8.71 -23.26
CA LEU A 295 -0.48 7.55 -23.06
C LEU A 295 -0.10 6.37 -23.97
N GLY A 296 0.24 6.62 -25.22
CA GLY A 296 0.64 5.58 -26.18
C GLY A 296 1.77 4.66 -25.70
N LYS A 297 2.63 5.13 -24.79
CA LYS A 297 3.73 4.33 -24.23
C LYS A 297 3.25 3.21 -23.30
N ILE A 298 2.08 3.34 -22.70
CA ILE A 298 1.53 2.34 -21.76
C ILE A 298 0.48 1.43 -22.42
N LEU A 299 -0.06 1.84 -23.57
CA LEU A 299 -1.07 1.06 -24.27
C LEU A 299 -0.48 -0.22 -24.85
N GLN A 300 -1.29 -1.27 -24.90
CA GLN A 300 -0.94 -2.51 -25.58
C GLN A 300 -1.01 -2.31 -27.10
N THR A 301 -0.09 -2.94 -27.80
CA THR A 301 -0.06 -2.88 -29.27
C THR A 301 -1.28 -3.58 -29.88
N PRO A 302 -1.68 -3.27 -31.14
CA PRO A 302 -2.77 -3.96 -31.82
C PRO A 302 -2.58 -5.50 -31.83
N LYS A 303 -1.35 -5.99 -32.00
CA LYS A 303 -1.01 -7.42 -31.94
C LYS A 303 -1.26 -8.01 -30.55
N GLN A 304 -1.03 -7.27 -29.46
CA GLN A 304 -1.33 -7.72 -28.11
C GLN A 304 -2.83 -7.69 -27.83
N LEU A 305 -3.54 -6.66 -28.30
CA LEU A 305 -5.00 -6.55 -28.14
C LEU A 305 -5.75 -7.61 -28.96
N ALA A 306 -5.27 -7.96 -30.14
CA ALA A 306 -5.86 -9.02 -30.97
C ALA A 306 -5.88 -10.41 -30.30
N LYS A 307 -5.03 -10.63 -29.29
CA LYS A 307 -5.02 -11.86 -28.49
C LYS A 307 -6.03 -11.84 -27.34
N LEU A 308 -6.64 -10.68 -27.07
CA LEU A 308 -7.66 -10.50 -26.05
C LEU A 308 -9.02 -10.57 -26.73
N ASP A 309 -10.03 -11.03 -26.00
CA ASP A 309 -11.40 -10.93 -26.47
C ASP A 309 -11.87 -9.47 -26.50
N ASP A 310 -12.98 -9.21 -27.16
CA ASP A 310 -13.51 -7.84 -27.37
C ASP A 310 -14.17 -7.24 -26.11
N ARG A 311 -14.02 -7.86 -24.94
CA ARG A 311 -14.66 -7.44 -23.67
C ARG A 311 -14.32 -6.03 -23.24
N TYR A 312 -13.19 -5.48 -23.71
CA TYR A 312 -12.76 -4.15 -23.34
C TYR A 312 -13.45 -3.06 -24.16
N THR A 313 -13.94 -3.34 -25.37
CA THR A 313 -14.77 -2.43 -26.15
C THR A 313 -16.13 -2.32 -25.49
N ILE A 314 -16.54 -1.09 -25.14
CA ILE A 314 -17.81 -0.88 -24.44
C ILE A 314 -19.01 -1.19 -25.35
N SER A 315 -20.09 -1.73 -24.76
CA SER A 315 -21.31 -2.05 -25.51
C SER A 315 -21.96 -0.81 -26.09
N GLU A 316 -22.75 -0.98 -27.13
CA GLU A 316 -23.49 0.14 -27.73
C GLU A 316 -24.43 0.81 -26.73
N LYS A 317 -25.14 0.01 -25.93
CA LYS A 317 -26.01 0.51 -24.86
C LYS A 317 -25.26 1.36 -23.84
N LEU A 318 -24.07 0.91 -23.42
CA LEU A 318 -23.22 1.67 -22.48
C LEU A 318 -22.72 2.96 -23.12
N TRP A 319 -22.27 2.89 -24.39
CA TRP A 319 -21.80 4.07 -25.12
C TRP A 319 -22.91 5.12 -25.32
N ALA A 320 -24.12 4.70 -25.71
CA ALA A 320 -25.26 5.59 -25.82
C ALA A 320 -25.61 6.24 -24.46
N GLY A 321 -25.55 5.45 -23.37
CA GLY A 321 -25.76 5.94 -22.00
C GLY A 321 -24.70 6.98 -21.59
N HIS A 322 -23.43 6.78 -21.94
CA HIS A 322 -22.35 7.75 -21.69
C HIS A 322 -22.59 9.08 -22.44
N LYS A 323 -22.95 9.01 -23.71
CA LYS A 323 -23.26 10.20 -24.51
C LYS A 323 -24.42 10.99 -23.92
N LYS A 324 -25.53 10.30 -23.60
CA LYS A 324 -26.70 10.93 -22.97
C LYS A 324 -26.37 11.60 -21.63
N ARG A 325 -25.59 10.93 -20.77
CA ARG A 325 -25.17 11.51 -19.47
C ARG A 325 -24.30 12.74 -19.65
N LYS A 326 -23.33 12.70 -20.57
CA LYS A 326 -22.43 13.83 -20.83
C LYS A 326 -23.21 15.05 -21.31
N GLU A 327 -24.17 14.86 -22.22
CA GLU A 327 -25.05 15.91 -22.70
C GLU A 327 -25.92 16.50 -21.59
N ALA A 328 -26.57 15.64 -20.78
CA ALA A 328 -27.36 16.07 -19.64
C ALA A 328 -26.54 16.89 -18.62
N HIS A 329 -25.28 16.52 -18.37
CA HIS A 329 -24.40 17.28 -17.50
C HIS A 329 -23.96 18.60 -18.11
N LYS A 330 -23.71 18.63 -19.42
CA LYS A 330 -23.42 19.87 -20.16
C LYS A 330 -24.57 20.86 -20.04
N ASN A 331 -25.82 20.39 -20.21
CA ASN A 331 -27.02 21.20 -20.08
C ASN A 331 -27.26 21.75 -18.66
N LYS A 332 -26.71 21.07 -17.65
CA LYS A 332 -26.70 21.52 -16.24
C LYS A 332 -25.53 22.45 -15.89
N GLY A 333 -24.71 22.81 -16.85
CA GLY A 333 -23.54 23.69 -16.64
C GLY A 333 -22.38 23.04 -15.89
N ASN A 334 -22.35 21.70 -15.77
CA ASN A 334 -21.23 20.99 -15.16
C ASN A 334 -20.52 20.08 -16.17
N GLY A 335 -19.22 19.85 -15.99
CA GLY A 335 -18.36 19.13 -16.91
C GLY A 335 -18.29 17.62 -16.72
N PHE A 336 -19.22 17.02 -15.97
CA PHE A 336 -19.18 15.57 -15.69
C PHE A 336 -19.53 14.73 -16.92
N GLY A 337 -18.99 13.54 -17.01
CA GLY A 337 -19.23 12.59 -18.09
C GLY A 337 -18.03 11.73 -18.39
N TYR A 338 -18.06 11.06 -19.53
CA TYR A 338 -16.91 10.26 -20.00
C TYR A 338 -15.82 11.14 -20.57
N SER A 339 -14.58 10.62 -20.54
CA SER A 339 -13.41 11.22 -21.18
C SER A 339 -12.79 10.26 -22.18
N LEU A 340 -12.52 10.76 -23.41
CA LEU A 340 -11.83 10.02 -24.47
C LEU A 340 -10.38 10.44 -24.55
N PHE A 341 -9.51 9.48 -24.77
CA PHE A 341 -8.07 9.66 -24.89
C PHE A 341 -7.52 8.80 -26.04
N ASN A 342 -6.40 9.20 -26.60
CA ASN A 342 -5.70 8.52 -27.67
C ASN A 342 -4.19 8.37 -27.35
N HIS A 343 -3.42 7.82 -28.28
CA HIS A 343 -1.97 7.61 -28.12
C HIS A 343 -1.19 8.90 -27.83
N ASP A 344 -1.65 10.03 -28.35
CA ASP A 344 -0.96 11.31 -28.23
C ASP A 344 -1.30 12.08 -26.95
N SER A 345 -2.30 11.61 -26.21
CA SER A 345 -2.71 12.23 -24.95
C SER A 345 -1.54 12.29 -23.96
N GLU A 346 -1.25 13.48 -23.42
CA GLU A 346 -0.16 13.64 -22.45
C GLU A 346 -0.47 12.93 -21.13
N TYR A 347 -1.73 12.93 -20.71
CA TYR A 347 -2.20 12.27 -19.51
C TYR A 347 -3.69 11.94 -19.60
N VAL A 348 -4.12 11.00 -18.80
CA VAL A 348 -5.52 10.63 -18.60
C VAL A 348 -5.99 11.05 -17.20
N ASN A 349 -7.29 10.96 -16.96
CA ASN A 349 -7.85 11.13 -15.62
C ASN A 349 -7.38 10.05 -14.67
N THR A 350 -7.53 10.30 -13.37
CA THR A 350 -7.27 9.29 -12.33
C THR A 350 -8.25 8.12 -12.47
N ILE A 351 -7.73 6.91 -12.65
CA ILE A 351 -8.56 5.71 -12.49
C ILE A 351 -8.92 5.52 -11.02
N SER A 352 -10.21 5.29 -10.74
CA SER A 352 -10.71 5.06 -9.40
C SER A 352 -10.94 3.58 -9.12
N ALA A 353 -11.21 3.21 -7.87
CA ALA A 353 -11.62 1.86 -7.51
C ALA A 353 -12.94 1.42 -8.20
N ARG A 354 -13.68 2.36 -8.78
CA ARG A 354 -14.95 2.11 -9.48
C ARG A 354 -14.79 1.98 -11.00
N TYR A 355 -13.56 2.14 -11.52
CA TYR A 355 -13.27 2.08 -12.96
C TYR A 355 -13.85 0.85 -13.65
N TYR A 356 -13.91 -0.29 -12.96
CA TYR A 356 -14.50 -1.54 -13.46
C TYR A 356 -15.98 -1.43 -13.85
N LYS A 357 -16.71 -0.43 -13.37
CA LYS A 357 -18.17 -0.34 -13.57
C LYS A 357 -18.53 0.08 -14.99
N ASP A 358 -17.91 1.15 -15.47
CA ASP A 358 -18.26 1.72 -16.78
C ASP A 358 -17.09 2.42 -17.52
N GLY A 359 -15.92 2.51 -16.89
CA GLY A 359 -14.71 3.05 -17.49
C GLY A 359 -14.78 4.56 -17.81
N SER A 360 -15.77 5.28 -17.30
CA SER A 360 -16.03 6.68 -17.70
C SER A 360 -14.88 7.65 -17.45
N GLU A 361 -14.01 7.36 -16.49
CA GLU A 361 -12.84 8.16 -16.21
C GLU A 361 -11.84 8.16 -17.38
N VAL A 362 -11.66 6.99 -18.02
CA VAL A 362 -10.66 6.81 -19.08
C VAL A 362 -11.20 5.84 -20.15
N LEU A 363 -11.64 6.35 -21.28
CA LEU A 363 -11.96 5.56 -22.46
C LEU A 363 -10.92 5.83 -23.53
N ILE A 364 -10.44 4.77 -24.20
CA ILE A 364 -9.52 4.86 -25.33
C ILE A 364 -10.32 4.94 -26.62
N ASP A 365 -10.07 5.99 -27.38
CA ASP A 365 -10.68 6.20 -28.67
C ASP A 365 -10.22 5.13 -29.69
N GLN A 366 -11.15 4.61 -30.46
CA GLN A 366 -10.94 3.61 -31.52
C GLN A 366 -11.68 4.03 -32.82
N THR A 367 -11.98 5.32 -32.98
CA THR A 367 -12.71 5.81 -34.17
C THR A 367 -11.90 5.64 -35.46
N ASP A 368 -10.56 5.68 -35.37
CA ASP A 368 -9.63 5.44 -36.48
C ASP A 368 -9.79 4.04 -37.12
N ILE A 369 -10.25 3.07 -36.34
CA ILE A 369 -10.53 1.70 -36.80
C ILE A 369 -12.03 1.39 -36.84
N GLY A 370 -12.89 2.41 -36.81
CA GLY A 370 -14.34 2.26 -36.90
C GLY A 370 -15.01 1.56 -35.73
N ARG A 371 -14.39 1.55 -34.53
CA ARG A 371 -14.89 0.86 -33.35
C ARG A 371 -15.31 1.84 -32.24
N ARG A 372 -16.21 1.36 -31.38
CA ARG A 372 -16.57 2.06 -30.14
C ARG A 372 -15.37 2.16 -29.21
N PRO A 373 -15.34 3.19 -28.34
CA PRO A 373 -14.27 3.30 -27.36
C PRO A 373 -14.13 2.06 -26.48
N ARG A 374 -12.93 1.85 -25.95
CA ARG A 374 -12.65 0.76 -25.03
C ARG A 374 -12.14 1.24 -23.68
N MET A 375 -12.31 0.40 -22.67
CA MET A 375 -11.64 0.56 -21.39
C MET A 375 -10.14 0.20 -21.52
N LEU A 376 -9.33 0.66 -20.59
CA LEU A 376 -7.98 0.13 -20.39
C LEU A 376 -8.05 -1.35 -19.99
N THR A 377 -7.11 -2.14 -20.49
CA THR A 377 -6.94 -3.51 -20.01
C THR A 377 -6.30 -3.53 -18.62
N PRO A 378 -6.38 -4.63 -17.85
CA PRO A 378 -5.65 -4.76 -16.58
C PRO A 378 -4.15 -4.48 -16.70
N ARG A 379 -3.52 -4.93 -17.79
CA ARG A 379 -2.09 -4.67 -18.05
C ARG A 379 -1.81 -3.18 -18.28
N GLU A 380 -2.67 -2.50 -19.01
CA GLU A 380 -2.56 -1.06 -19.23
C GLU A 380 -2.80 -0.28 -17.93
N CYS A 381 -3.73 -0.72 -17.07
CA CYS A 381 -3.89 -0.12 -15.75
C CYS A 381 -2.64 -0.30 -14.87
N ALA A 382 -2.00 -1.47 -14.92
CA ALA A 382 -0.74 -1.71 -14.23
C ALA A 382 0.37 -0.76 -14.74
N ARG A 383 0.56 -0.67 -16.05
CA ARG A 383 1.53 0.25 -16.66
C ARG A 383 1.24 1.72 -16.35
N LEU A 384 -0.04 2.10 -16.31
CA LEU A 384 -0.48 3.46 -15.96
C LEU A 384 -0.09 3.85 -14.53
N GLN A 385 -0.03 2.86 -13.61
CA GLN A 385 0.45 3.03 -12.24
C GLN A 385 1.97 2.78 -12.09
N GLY A 386 2.68 2.50 -13.21
CA GLY A 386 4.12 2.28 -13.19
C GLY A 386 4.57 0.88 -12.79
N PHE A 387 3.64 -0.10 -12.72
CA PHE A 387 4.03 -1.49 -12.44
C PHE A 387 4.75 -2.11 -13.64
N HIS A 388 5.80 -2.85 -13.37
CA HIS A 388 6.56 -3.58 -14.37
C HIS A 388 5.73 -4.65 -15.07
N ASP A 389 6.02 -4.96 -16.34
CA ASP A 389 5.28 -5.97 -17.11
C ASP A 389 5.34 -7.40 -16.53
N LYS A 390 6.35 -7.69 -15.70
CA LYS A 390 6.42 -8.96 -14.94
C LYS A 390 5.38 -9.06 -13.82
N PHE A 391 4.77 -7.93 -13.39
CA PHE A 391 3.79 -7.93 -12.32
C PHE A 391 2.57 -8.79 -12.71
N ILE A 392 2.22 -9.76 -11.89
CA ILE A 392 1.09 -10.67 -12.10
C ILE A 392 -0.19 -9.90 -11.81
N VAL A 393 -1.02 -9.68 -12.84
CA VAL A 393 -2.25 -8.87 -12.75
C VAL A 393 -3.53 -9.71 -12.62
N ASP A 394 -3.47 -11.01 -12.94
CA ASP A 394 -4.62 -11.91 -13.10
C ASP A 394 -4.80 -12.91 -11.94
N ALA A 395 -4.23 -12.61 -10.80
CA ALA A 395 -4.39 -13.43 -9.59
C ALA A 395 -5.84 -13.41 -9.01
N VAL A 396 -6.67 -12.49 -9.48
CA VAL A 396 -8.05 -12.28 -9.01
C VAL A 396 -8.98 -11.96 -10.19
N SER A 397 -10.29 -11.85 -9.94
CA SER A 397 -11.26 -11.50 -10.98
C SER A 397 -11.07 -10.10 -11.54
N HIS A 398 -11.51 -9.85 -12.78
CA HIS A 398 -11.39 -8.54 -13.46
C HIS A 398 -11.85 -7.35 -12.64
N GLY A 399 -13.01 -7.44 -12.00
CA GLY A 399 -13.52 -6.36 -11.15
C GLY A 399 -12.58 -6.02 -9.99
N GLN A 400 -11.99 -7.06 -9.38
CA GLN A 400 -11.02 -6.88 -8.29
C GLN A 400 -9.69 -6.28 -8.80
N ILE A 401 -9.22 -6.68 -9.99
CA ILE A 401 -8.02 -6.11 -10.60
C ILE A 401 -8.16 -4.59 -10.76
N TYR A 402 -9.24 -4.13 -11.36
CA TYR A 402 -9.47 -2.69 -11.54
C TYR A 402 -9.60 -1.95 -10.20
N LYS A 403 -10.31 -2.55 -9.22
CA LYS A 403 -10.41 -2.00 -7.87
C LYS A 403 -9.03 -1.82 -7.24
N GLN A 404 -8.15 -2.80 -7.39
CA GLN A 404 -6.80 -2.79 -6.86
C GLN A 404 -5.95 -1.69 -7.50
N PHE A 405 -5.92 -1.57 -8.83
CA PHE A 405 -5.16 -0.50 -9.49
C PHE A 405 -5.75 0.89 -9.22
N GLY A 406 -7.07 1.01 -9.07
CA GLY A 406 -7.71 2.27 -8.68
C GLY A 406 -7.31 2.73 -7.28
N ASN A 407 -7.16 1.80 -6.34
CA ASN A 407 -6.70 2.07 -4.97
C ASN A 407 -5.18 2.19 -4.85
N SER A 408 -4.42 1.65 -5.80
CA SER A 408 -2.95 1.62 -5.74
C SER A 408 -2.33 3.01 -5.90
N VAL A 409 -1.06 3.10 -5.58
CA VAL A 409 -0.21 4.28 -5.78
C VAL A 409 0.46 4.27 -7.16
N CYS A 410 0.99 5.41 -7.58
CA CYS A 410 1.87 5.48 -8.75
C CYS A 410 3.31 5.18 -8.34
N ILE A 411 3.86 4.07 -8.80
CA ILE A 411 5.22 3.59 -8.48
C ILE A 411 6.28 4.63 -8.86
N ASN A 412 6.13 5.32 -9.99
CA ASN A 412 7.08 6.35 -10.43
C ASN A 412 7.28 7.45 -9.37
N VAL A 413 6.20 7.91 -8.75
CA VAL A 413 6.26 8.92 -7.68
C VAL A 413 6.91 8.34 -6.43
N ILE A 414 6.47 7.13 -6.02
CA ILE A 414 7.05 6.46 -4.85
C ILE A 414 8.55 6.24 -5.04
N SER A 415 9.00 5.78 -6.22
CA SER A 415 10.43 5.58 -6.53
C SER A 415 11.23 6.87 -6.39
N ALA A 416 10.69 7.98 -6.86
CA ALA A 416 11.35 9.28 -6.74
C ALA A 416 11.45 9.71 -5.26
N VAL A 417 10.37 9.58 -4.48
CA VAL A 417 10.35 9.95 -3.05
C VAL A 417 11.23 9.00 -2.23
N ALA A 418 11.16 7.68 -2.47
CA ALA A 418 11.96 6.68 -1.77
C ALA A 418 13.46 6.93 -1.93
N LYS A 419 13.90 7.31 -3.14
CA LYS A 419 15.29 7.66 -3.41
C LYS A 419 15.76 8.86 -2.57
N GLU A 420 14.93 9.89 -2.44
CA GLU A 420 15.27 11.07 -1.64
C GLU A 420 15.28 10.75 -0.13
N ILE A 421 14.34 9.92 0.36
CA ILE A 421 14.35 9.45 1.74
C ILE A 421 15.63 8.67 2.04
N HIS A 422 15.97 7.69 1.20
CA HIS A 422 17.18 6.88 1.37
C HIS A 422 18.44 7.73 1.33
N THR A 423 18.53 8.67 0.39
CA THR A 423 19.65 9.61 0.27
C THR A 423 19.78 10.50 1.52
N ALA A 424 18.67 10.98 2.05
CA ALA A 424 18.66 11.81 3.26
C ALA A 424 19.12 11.01 4.49
N MET A 425 18.65 9.77 4.65
CA MET A 425 19.08 8.86 5.72
C MET A 425 20.59 8.59 5.66
N ASP A 426 21.11 8.24 4.49
CA ASP A 426 22.54 7.99 4.27
C ASP A 426 23.39 9.22 4.60
N ASN A 427 22.95 10.41 4.19
CA ASN A 427 23.66 11.65 4.46
C ASN A 427 23.66 11.98 5.96
N ALA A 428 22.53 11.80 6.63
CA ALA A 428 22.42 12.01 8.08
C ALA A 428 23.34 11.04 8.85
N GLU A 429 23.38 9.75 8.49
CA GLU A 429 24.25 8.76 9.12
C GLU A 429 25.74 9.07 8.90
N LYS A 430 26.11 9.54 7.71
CA LYS A 430 27.48 10.00 7.45
C LYS A 430 27.90 11.17 8.34
N LEU A 431 27.00 12.12 8.60
CA LEU A 431 27.24 13.23 9.51
C LEU A 431 27.44 12.76 10.97
N MET A 432 26.64 11.77 11.42
CA MET A 432 26.79 11.17 12.74
C MET A 432 28.17 10.48 12.89
N LYS A 433 28.57 9.64 11.93
CA LYS A 433 29.85 8.89 11.94
C LYS A 433 31.09 9.81 11.92
N LYS A 434 31.05 10.92 11.17
CA LYS A 434 32.17 11.90 11.12
C LYS A 434 32.48 12.50 12.49
N LYS A 435 31.53 12.60 13.38
CA LYS A 435 31.71 13.20 14.70
C LYS A 435 32.28 12.23 15.72
N THR A 436 31.83 10.96 15.70
CA THR A 436 32.39 9.94 16.59
C THR A 436 33.91 9.85 16.40
N LYS A 437 34.38 9.93 15.12
CA LYS A 437 35.82 9.96 14.79
C LYS A 437 36.51 11.24 15.24
N LYS A 438 35.84 12.41 15.31
CA LYS A 438 36.48 13.66 15.79
C LYS A 438 36.58 13.73 17.32
N VAL A 439 35.61 13.15 18.02
CA VAL A 439 35.58 13.09 19.50
C VAL A 439 36.67 12.11 19.98
N SER A 440 36.76 10.91 19.38
CA SER A 440 37.80 9.91 19.71
C SER A 440 39.21 10.41 19.44
N LYS A 441 39.45 11.24 18.38
CA LYS A 441 40.74 11.87 18.12
C LYS A 441 41.06 13.02 19.07
N LYS A 442 40.08 13.71 19.66
CA LYS A 442 40.30 14.73 20.68
C LYS A 442 40.62 14.15 22.06
N THR A 443 39.93 13.07 22.45
CA THR A 443 40.20 12.33 23.69
C THR A 443 41.57 11.64 23.63
N ALA A 444 41.96 11.06 22.49
CA ALA A 444 43.28 10.46 22.31
C ALA A 444 44.46 11.47 22.20
N LYS A 445 44.19 12.77 22.03
CA LYS A 445 45.19 13.84 22.10
C LYS A 445 45.26 14.55 23.46
N ALA A 446 44.29 14.28 24.34
CA ALA A 446 44.20 14.87 25.67
C ALA A 446 44.61 13.86 26.79
N ALA A 447 44.87 12.60 26.43
CA ALA A 447 45.52 11.58 27.23
C ALA A 447 46.99 11.39 26.74
#